data_8f5d95afab1efbe0b27bfde345b954ce
#
_entry.id   8f5d95afab1efbe0b27bfde345b954ce
#
_cell.length_a   1.000
_cell.length_b   1.000
_cell.length_c   1.000
_cell.angle_alpha   90.00
_cell.angle_beta   90.00
_cell.angle_gamma   90.00
#
_symmetry.space_group_name_H-M   'P 1'
#
loop_
_entity.id
_entity.type
_entity.pdbx_description
1 polymer ?
#
loop_
_entity_poly.entity_id
_entity_poly.type
_entity_poly.pdbx_seq_one_letter_code
_entity_poly.pdbx_strand_id
1 'polypeptide(L)'
;SRALAAYGAIGGLAFVVGQVLGGFLVSADIGGLGWRSVFLINLPICLGILLCSRRWVPETRAEHAARVDAPGTLLLAALILCLLLPLALGPSLHWSWPCALLLAAAVPLLAWLWRTELRQERRQAWPLLPPSLLRLPSIRFGLLLAILFFACWSGFMFALALALQAGAGLSPVQAGNAFIALGASYFVSALLTARVAARIGPVRLLLLGCVIQMCGLLGLMLTLQRVWPQPGILNLAPATLVIGFGQAFIVSSFFRIGLSEVPAAQAGAGSAMLATVQQASLGLGSALLGAVFAHRLERHGDYLEATQTTLAVEFVLMTLLLGASCLFYLRRVRTVPLRCDSPGN
;
A
#
# COMPACT_ATOMS: atom_id res chain seq x y z
N SER A 1 -3.83 21.43 7.48
CA SER A 1 -3.38 22.60 6.73
C SER A 1 -3.49 22.34 5.22
N ARG A 2 -3.52 23.41 4.40
CA ARG A 2 -3.64 23.34 2.93
C ARG A 2 -2.49 22.53 2.30
N ALA A 3 -1.28 22.63 2.84
CA ALA A 3 -0.11 21.89 2.35
C ALA A 3 -0.27 20.36 2.44
N LEU A 4 -0.81 19.83 3.53
CA LEU A 4 -1.07 18.39 3.68
C LEU A 4 -2.16 17.88 2.73
N ALA A 5 -3.18 18.72 2.47
CA ALA A 5 -4.21 18.37 1.49
C ALA A 5 -3.64 18.35 0.07
N ALA A 6 -2.79 19.33 -0.29
CA ALA A 6 -2.08 19.36 -1.57
C ALA A 6 -1.16 18.14 -1.75
N TYR A 7 -0.39 17.77 -0.71
CA TYR A 7 0.45 16.57 -0.74
C TYR A 7 -0.35 15.29 -1.02
N GLY A 8 -1.48 15.10 -0.31
CA GLY A 8 -2.36 13.95 -0.57
C GLY A 8 -2.99 13.95 -1.97
N ALA A 9 -3.37 15.14 -2.46
CA ALA A 9 -3.94 15.30 -3.80
C ALA A 9 -2.91 14.99 -4.91
N ILE A 10 -1.65 15.44 -4.74
CA ILE A 10 -0.55 15.13 -5.66
C ILE A 10 -0.33 13.62 -5.74
N GLY A 11 -0.38 12.90 -4.61
CA GLY A 11 -0.29 11.43 -4.61
C GLY A 11 -1.38 10.76 -5.47
N GLY A 12 -2.63 11.22 -5.37
CA GLY A 12 -3.73 10.73 -6.20
C GLY A 12 -3.56 11.08 -7.68
N LEU A 13 -3.12 12.31 -7.97
CA LEU A 13 -2.85 12.73 -9.35
C LEU A 13 -1.71 11.91 -9.96
N ALA A 14 -0.62 11.71 -9.23
CA ALA A 14 0.52 10.90 -9.66
C ALA A 14 0.11 9.44 -9.97
N PHE A 15 -0.82 8.90 -9.17
CA PHE A 15 -1.35 7.57 -9.42
C PHE A 15 -2.08 7.49 -10.78
N VAL A 16 -2.99 8.43 -11.09
CA VAL A 16 -3.70 8.48 -12.38
C VAL A 16 -2.72 8.65 -13.53
N VAL A 17 -1.86 9.66 -13.41
CA VAL A 17 -0.85 9.97 -14.44
C VAL A 17 0.06 8.77 -14.67
N GLY A 18 0.50 8.10 -13.61
CA GLY A 18 1.37 6.93 -13.70
C GLY A 18 0.75 5.77 -14.48
N GLN A 19 -0.52 5.44 -14.23
CA GLN A 19 -1.22 4.36 -14.92
C GLN A 19 -1.43 4.67 -16.40
N VAL A 20 -1.94 5.86 -16.71
CA VAL A 20 -2.21 6.28 -18.09
C VAL A 20 -0.91 6.43 -18.89
N LEU A 21 0.07 7.13 -18.31
CA LEU A 21 1.36 7.37 -18.94
C LEU A 21 2.14 6.05 -19.12
N GLY A 22 2.09 5.15 -18.14
CA GLY A 22 2.70 3.83 -18.25
C GLY A 22 2.12 3.02 -19.42
N GLY A 23 0.79 2.95 -19.53
CA GLY A 23 0.11 2.30 -20.65
C GLY A 23 0.47 2.94 -22.01
N PHE A 24 0.49 4.28 -22.07
CA PHE A 24 0.88 5.02 -23.27
C PHE A 24 2.33 4.74 -23.69
N LEU A 25 3.29 4.84 -22.77
CA LEU A 25 4.72 4.62 -23.04
C LEU A 25 5.00 3.20 -23.56
N VAL A 26 4.36 2.19 -22.96
CA VAL A 26 4.50 0.81 -23.42
C VAL A 26 3.95 0.64 -24.85
N SER A 27 2.78 1.22 -25.11
CA SER A 27 2.13 1.11 -26.45
C SER A 27 2.81 1.94 -27.53
N ALA A 28 3.40 3.08 -27.16
CA ALA A 28 4.13 3.95 -28.09
C ALA A 28 5.46 3.33 -28.55
N ASP A 29 5.98 2.36 -27.81
CA ASP A 29 7.22 1.61 -28.10
C ASP A 29 8.37 2.51 -28.62
N ILE A 30 8.61 3.62 -27.94
CA ILE A 30 9.57 4.64 -28.37
C ILE A 30 10.97 4.02 -28.51
N GLY A 31 11.47 3.95 -29.75
CA GLY A 31 12.78 3.40 -30.07
C GLY A 31 12.94 1.88 -29.80
N GLY A 32 11.84 1.11 -29.77
CA GLY A 32 11.87 -0.33 -29.45
C GLY A 32 12.12 -0.64 -27.98
N LEU A 33 11.97 0.34 -27.08
CA LEU A 33 12.25 0.19 -25.64
C LEU A 33 11.09 -0.51 -24.89
N GLY A 34 9.88 -0.53 -25.44
CA GLY A 34 8.72 -1.16 -24.84
C GLY A 34 8.51 -0.72 -23.38
N TRP A 35 8.38 -1.68 -22.48
CA TRP A 35 8.19 -1.44 -21.04
C TRP A 35 9.35 -0.69 -20.36
N ARG A 36 10.57 -0.70 -20.93
CA ARG A 36 11.74 -0.01 -20.37
C ARG A 36 11.56 1.51 -20.36
N SER A 37 10.77 2.06 -21.28
CA SER A 37 10.44 3.49 -21.37
C SER A 37 9.78 4.02 -20.08
N VAL A 38 8.99 3.17 -19.39
CA VAL A 38 8.32 3.51 -18.11
C VAL A 38 9.34 3.78 -17.01
N PHE A 39 10.49 3.13 -17.02
CA PHE A 39 11.56 3.38 -16.05
C PHE A 39 12.44 4.56 -16.47
N LEU A 40 12.72 4.68 -17.76
CA LEU A 40 13.60 5.74 -18.28
C LEU A 40 13.00 7.14 -18.12
N ILE A 41 11.68 7.30 -18.12
CA ILE A 41 11.03 8.59 -17.89
C ILE A 41 11.35 9.18 -16.51
N ASN A 42 11.71 8.34 -15.54
CA ASN A 42 12.12 8.83 -14.22
C ASN A 42 13.44 9.61 -14.26
N LEU A 43 14.34 9.35 -15.24
CA LEU A 43 15.63 10.03 -15.33
C LEU A 43 15.48 11.56 -15.53
N PRO A 44 14.74 12.05 -16.54
CA PRO A 44 14.53 13.48 -16.70
C PRO A 44 13.74 14.11 -15.56
N ILE A 45 12.76 13.36 -14.98
CA ILE A 45 11.99 13.84 -13.82
C ILE A 45 12.92 14.02 -12.61
N CYS A 46 13.74 13.01 -12.27
CA CYS A 46 14.69 13.09 -11.16
C CYS A 46 15.73 14.19 -11.37
N LEU A 47 16.23 14.34 -12.61
CA LEU A 47 17.16 15.43 -12.93
C LEU A 47 16.51 16.80 -12.71
N GLY A 48 15.28 16.97 -13.18
CA GLY A 48 14.51 18.21 -12.94
C GLY A 48 14.32 18.49 -11.45
N ILE A 49 13.95 17.46 -10.65
CA ILE A 49 13.82 17.60 -9.20
C ILE A 49 15.15 18.00 -8.54
N LEU A 50 16.27 17.37 -8.94
CA LEU A 50 17.59 17.68 -8.40
C LEU A 50 18.01 19.13 -8.71
N LEU A 51 17.74 19.62 -9.90
CA LEU A 51 18.04 21.00 -10.30
C LEU A 51 17.16 22.00 -9.54
N CYS A 52 15.87 21.73 -9.43
CA CYS A 52 14.92 22.56 -8.70
C CYS A 52 15.20 22.57 -7.19
N SER A 53 15.53 21.41 -6.60
CA SER A 53 15.79 21.31 -5.16
C SER A 53 16.99 22.14 -4.73
N ARG A 54 18.06 22.17 -5.54
CA ARG A 54 19.24 23.01 -5.26
C ARG A 54 18.93 24.51 -5.17
N ARG A 55 17.88 24.94 -5.88
CA ARG A 55 17.52 26.37 -5.93
C ARG A 55 16.46 26.76 -4.90
N TRP A 56 15.52 25.86 -4.58
CA TRP A 56 14.31 26.21 -3.83
C TRP A 56 14.21 25.55 -2.45
N VAL A 57 15.00 24.51 -2.20
CA VAL A 57 14.98 23.83 -0.89
C VAL A 57 16.16 24.34 -0.06
N PRO A 58 15.90 25.04 1.08
CA PRO A 58 16.97 25.46 1.97
C PRO A 58 17.64 24.24 2.60
N GLU A 59 18.96 24.31 2.76
CA GLU A 59 19.72 23.27 3.45
C GLU A 59 19.31 23.23 4.93
N THR A 60 18.83 22.07 5.36
CA THR A 60 18.46 21.82 6.76
C THR A 60 19.29 20.66 7.28
N ARG A 61 20.08 20.89 8.33
CA ARG A 61 20.87 19.85 8.99
C ARG A 61 20.40 19.69 10.43
N ALA A 62 20.23 18.46 10.85
CA ALA A 62 20.04 18.19 12.27
C ALA A 62 21.35 18.44 13.03
N GLU A 63 21.28 19.03 14.21
CA GLU A 63 22.46 19.27 15.06
C GLU A 63 23.22 17.99 15.37
N HIS A 64 22.50 16.87 15.48
CA HIS A 64 23.07 15.54 15.64
C HIS A 64 22.61 14.65 14.50
N ALA A 65 23.53 14.36 13.57
CA ALA A 65 23.23 13.45 12.46
C ALA A 65 23.00 12.02 12.99
N ALA A 66 21.83 11.47 12.76
CA ALA A 66 21.54 10.06 13.04
C ALA A 66 22.45 9.16 12.17
N ARG A 67 23.11 8.19 12.80
CA ARG A 67 23.87 7.18 12.04
C ARG A 67 22.92 6.22 11.37
N VAL A 68 23.22 5.88 10.12
CA VAL A 68 22.45 4.88 9.36
C VAL A 68 22.69 3.51 9.98
N ASP A 69 21.62 2.81 10.30
CA ASP A 69 21.67 1.39 10.71
C ASP A 69 21.90 0.49 9.48
N ALA A 70 23.16 0.39 9.04
CA ALA A 70 23.52 -0.45 7.92
C ALA A 70 23.23 -1.94 8.18
N PRO A 71 23.57 -2.54 9.35
CA PRO A 71 23.23 -3.93 9.65
C PRO A 71 21.73 -4.21 9.61
N GLY A 72 20.90 -3.38 10.28
CA GLY A 72 19.46 -3.53 10.26
C GLY A 72 18.88 -3.40 8.86
N THR A 73 19.37 -2.43 8.08
CA THR A 73 18.94 -2.23 6.67
C THR A 73 19.26 -3.44 5.80
N LEU A 74 20.47 -4.00 5.89
CA LEU A 74 20.86 -5.18 5.11
C LEU A 74 20.07 -6.43 5.51
N LEU A 75 19.84 -6.64 6.81
CA LEU A 75 19.06 -7.77 7.31
C LEU A 75 17.59 -7.65 6.87
N LEU A 76 17.02 -6.44 6.91
CA LEU A 76 15.64 -6.20 6.45
C LEU A 76 15.54 -6.41 4.94
N ALA A 77 16.50 -5.91 4.15
CA ALA A 77 16.54 -6.14 2.71
C ALA A 77 16.65 -7.64 2.37
N ALA A 78 17.54 -8.37 3.05
CA ALA A 78 17.67 -9.81 2.89
C ALA A 78 16.37 -10.54 3.26
N LEU A 79 15.70 -10.16 4.36
CA LEU A 79 14.42 -10.72 4.78
C LEU A 79 13.34 -10.51 3.71
N ILE A 80 13.22 -9.27 3.20
CA ILE A 80 12.24 -8.95 2.14
C ILE A 80 12.54 -9.77 0.88
N LEU A 81 13.80 -9.88 0.46
CA LEU A 81 14.16 -10.69 -0.70
C LEU A 81 13.87 -12.18 -0.49
N CYS A 82 14.16 -12.73 0.69
CA CYS A 82 13.84 -14.12 1.03
C CYS A 82 12.33 -14.42 1.00
N LEU A 83 11.48 -13.42 1.21
CA LEU A 83 10.03 -13.57 1.09
C LEU A 83 9.56 -13.29 -0.34
N LEU A 84 10.07 -12.23 -0.97
CA LEU A 84 9.60 -11.75 -2.27
C LEU A 84 9.97 -12.70 -3.41
N LEU A 85 11.24 -13.16 -3.46
CA LEU A 85 11.71 -13.99 -4.57
C LEU A 85 10.94 -15.31 -4.71
N PRO A 86 10.73 -16.11 -3.65
CA PRO A 86 9.96 -17.35 -3.79
C PRO A 86 8.48 -17.10 -4.09
N LEU A 87 7.89 -16.00 -3.62
CA LEU A 87 6.51 -15.66 -3.95
C LEU A 87 6.36 -15.21 -5.41
N ALA A 88 7.33 -14.45 -5.92
CA ALA A 88 7.30 -13.97 -7.31
C ALA A 88 7.66 -15.06 -8.34
N LEU A 89 8.66 -15.88 -8.04
CA LEU A 89 9.20 -16.89 -8.97
C LEU A 89 8.66 -18.32 -8.71
N GLY A 90 8.03 -18.53 -7.54
CA GLY A 90 7.51 -19.84 -7.13
C GLY A 90 6.60 -20.49 -8.17
N PRO A 91 5.59 -19.80 -8.69
CA PRO A 91 4.75 -20.35 -9.75
C PRO A 91 5.55 -20.83 -10.96
N SER A 92 6.46 -20.01 -11.50
CA SER A 92 7.28 -20.36 -12.67
C SER A 92 8.31 -21.46 -12.40
N LEU A 93 8.77 -21.58 -11.14
CA LEU A 93 9.71 -22.60 -10.69
C LEU A 93 9.02 -23.84 -10.08
N HIS A 94 7.72 -23.95 -10.21
CA HIS A 94 6.91 -25.05 -9.65
C HIS A 94 7.21 -25.31 -8.17
N TRP A 95 7.43 -24.22 -7.40
CA TRP A 95 7.73 -24.26 -5.95
C TRP A 95 8.91 -25.17 -5.61
N SER A 96 9.95 -25.16 -6.44
CA SER A 96 11.15 -25.97 -6.26
C SER A 96 11.83 -25.72 -4.89
N TRP A 97 12.69 -26.66 -4.47
CA TRP A 97 13.34 -26.63 -3.15
C TRP A 97 14.09 -25.31 -2.80
N PRO A 98 14.67 -24.53 -3.75
CA PRO A 98 15.24 -23.22 -3.41
C PRO A 98 14.22 -22.22 -2.89
N CYS A 99 12.96 -22.27 -3.40
CA CYS A 99 11.89 -21.42 -2.88
C CYS A 99 11.57 -21.74 -1.42
N ALA A 100 11.50 -23.04 -1.08
CA ALA A 100 11.27 -23.48 0.29
C ALA A 100 12.42 -23.08 1.22
N LEU A 101 13.67 -23.18 0.74
CA LEU A 101 14.86 -22.78 1.48
C LEU A 101 14.87 -21.27 1.79
N LEU A 102 14.54 -20.43 0.79
CA LEU A 102 14.45 -18.99 0.98
C LEU A 102 13.37 -18.61 2.00
N LEU A 103 12.18 -19.23 1.91
CA LEU A 103 11.11 -19.02 2.89
C LEU A 103 11.53 -19.47 4.30
N ALA A 104 12.21 -20.62 4.41
CA ALA A 104 12.74 -21.08 5.69
C ALA A 104 13.82 -20.15 6.26
N ALA A 105 14.66 -19.56 5.41
CA ALA A 105 15.70 -18.60 5.80
C ALA A 105 15.11 -17.28 6.32
N ALA A 106 13.89 -16.94 5.95
CA ALA A 106 13.23 -15.74 6.45
C ALA A 106 13.04 -15.77 7.99
N VAL A 107 12.81 -16.95 8.58
CA VAL A 107 12.59 -17.08 10.04
C VAL A 107 13.84 -16.73 10.84
N PRO A 108 15.03 -17.34 10.60
CA PRO A 108 16.24 -16.94 11.32
C PRO A 108 16.69 -15.51 11.00
N LEU A 109 16.46 -15.01 9.78
CA LEU A 109 16.74 -13.60 9.44
C LEU A 109 15.88 -12.64 10.24
N LEU A 110 14.59 -12.91 10.38
CA LEU A 110 13.68 -12.12 11.22
C LEU A 110 14.14 -12.14 12.69
N ALA A 111 14.51 -13.31 13.21
CA ALA A 111 15.02 -13.44 14.59
C ALA A 111 16.34 -12.68 14.77
N TRP A 112 17.21 -12.69 13.76
CA TRP A 112 18.49 -11.96 13.81
C TRP A 112 18.24 -10.44 13.71
N LEU A 113 17.41 -9.98 12.79
CA LEU A 113 16.99 -8.58 12.69
C LEU A 113 16.45 -8.11 14.05
N TRP A 114 15.50 -8.84 14.63
CA TRP A 114 14.94 -8.50 15.93
C TRP A 114 15.99 -8.38 17.06
N ARG A 115 16.95 -9.32 17.10
CA ARG A 115 18.05 -9.27 18.08
C ARG A 115 18.99 -8.08 17.85
N THR A 116 19.26 -7.72 16.60
CA THR A 116 20.11 -6.56 16.28
C THR A 116 19.43 -5.25 16.67
N GLU A 117 18.15 -5.08 16.34
CA GLU A 117 17.35 -3.91 16.73
C GLU A 117 17.31 -3.75 18.28
N LEU A 118 17.03 -4.84 19.01
CA LEU A 118 17.05 -4.83 20.48
C LEU A 118 18.43 -4.45 21.06
N ARG A 119 19.52 -4.95 20.46
CA ARG A 119 20.88 -4.61 20.90
C ARG A 119 21.21 -3.15 20.66
N GLN A 120 20.81 -2.63 19.49
CA GLN A 120 21.02 -1.23 19.15
C GLN A 120 20.22 -0.30 20.05
N GLU A 121 18.96 -0.59 20.33
CA GLU A 121 18.14 0.19 21.25
C GLU A 121 18.74 0.22 22.66
N ARG A 122 19.22 -0.93 23.19
CA ARG A 122 19.92 -1.00 24.48
C ARG A 122 21.22 -0.20 24.54
N ARG A 123 21.89 -0.04 23.40
CA ARG A 123 23.12 0.77 23.26
C ARG A 123 22.85 2.24 23.01
N GLN A 124 21.57 2.66 23.05
CA GLN A 124 21.14 4.02 22.69
C GLN A 124 21.61 4.45 21.29
N ALA A 125 21.81 3.47 20.40
CA ALA A 125 22.02 3.71 18.98
C ALA A 125 20.67 4.02 18.28
N TRP A 126 20.72 4.26 16.98
CA TRP A 126 19.53 4.58 16.17
C TRP A 126 19.06 3.32 15.43
N PRO A 127 18.20 2.47 16.05
CA PRO A 127 17.68 1.29 15.36
C PRO A 127 16.75 1.69 14.20
N LEU A 128 16.74 0.88 13.15
CA LEU A 128 15.86 1.08 11.99
C LEU A 128 14.39 0.89 12.37
N LEU A 129 14.12 -0.15 13.17
CA LEU A 129 12.80 -0.52 13.67
C LEU A 129 12.80 -0.50 15.21
N PRO A 130 12.67 0.67 15.88
CA PRO A 130 12.76 0.77 17.33
C PRO A 130 11.77 -0.16 18.04
N PRO A 131 12.23 -1.19 18.79
CA PRO A 131 11.35 -2.11 19.50
C PRO A 131 10.44 -1.43 20.53
N SER A 132 10.86 -0.29 21.10
CA SER A 132 10.02 0.52 22.01
C SER A 132 8.76 1.05 21.33
N LEU A 133 8.85 1.46 20.05
CA LEU A 133 7.70 1.94 19.30
C LEU A 133 6.68 0.83 19.02
N LEU A 134 7.12 -0.43 18.90
CA LEU A 134 6.22 -1.58 18.76
C LEU A 134 5.38 -1.87 20.00
N ARG A 135 5.69 -1.26 21.16
CA ARG A 135 4.83 -1.34 22.34
C ARG A 135 3.60 -0.46 22.24
N LEU A 136 3.64 0.57 21.38
CA LEU A 136 2.52 1.48 21.18
C LEU A 136 1.39 0.81 20.38
N PRO A 137 0.15 0.79 20.89
CA PRO A 137 -0.99 0.21 20.19
C PRO A 137 -1.23 0.83 18.82
N SER A 138 -1.00 2.15 18.69
CA SER A 138 -1.17 2.86 17.43
C SER A 138 -0.19 2.40 16.34
N ILE A 139 1.08 2.18 16.70
CA ILE A 139 2.10 1.64 15.77
C ILE A 139 1.73 0.22 15.35
N ARG A 140 1.43 -0.67 16.30
CA ARG A 140 1.03 -2.05 15.97
C ARG A 140 -0.17 -2.10 15.04
N PHE A 141 -1.17 -1.26 15.31
CA PHE A 141 -2.34 -1.18 14.45
C PHE A 141 -1.99 -0.59 13.09
N GLY A 142 -1.14 0.47 13.02
CA GLY A 142 -0.64 1.03 11.77
C GLY A 142 0.12 0.01 10.91
N LEU A 143 0.96 -0.81 11.53
CA LEU A 143 1.68 -1.89 10.83
C LEU A 143 0.73 -2.96 10.30
N LEU A 144 -0.27 -3.38 11.10
CA LEU A 144 -1.30 -4.32 10.65
C LEU A 144 -2.10 -3.75 9.46
N LEU A 145 -2.49 -2.47 9.54
CA LEU A 145 -3.15 -1.78 8.45
C LEU A 145 -2.27 -1.74 7.20
N ALA A 146 -0.96 -1.44 7.37
CA ALA A 146 -0.02 -1.44 6.25
C ALA A 146 0.03 -2.81 5.56
N ILE A 147 0.17 -3.88 6.34
CA ILE A 147 0.28 -5.25 5.80
C ILE A 147 -1.02 -5.64 5.07
N LEU A 148 -2.17 -5.46 5.69
CA LEU A 148 -3.44 -5.90 5.10
C LEU A 148 -3.85 -5.04 3.92
N PHE A 149 -3.84 -3.71 4.06
CA PHE A 149 -4.35 -2.82 3.03
C PHE A 149 -3.42 -2.67 1.83
N PHE A 150 -2.11 -2.38 2.05
CA PHE A 150 -1.22 -2.12 0.93
C PHE A 150 -0.84 -3.40 0.17
N ALA A 151 -0.85 -4.56 0.83
CA ALA A 151 -0.73 -5.83 0.13
C ALA A 151 -1.95 -6.09 -0.78
N CYS A 152 -3.17 -5.86 -0.28
CA CYS A 152 -4.38 -5.93 -1.08
C CYS A 152 -4.35 -4.97 -2.26
N TRP A 153 -3.98 -3.71 -2.01
CA TRP A 153 -3.93 -2.69 -3.06
C TRP A 153 -3.02 -3.09 -4.22
N SER A 154 -1.78 -3.49 -3.94
CA SER A 154 -0.84 -3.86 -5.00
C SER A 154 -1.25 -5.15 -5.71
N GLY A 155 -1.77 -6.13 -4.98
CA GLY A 155 -2.30 -7.36 -5.54
C GLY A 155 -3.51 -7.14 -6.44
N PHE A 156 -4.43 -6.27 -6.04
CA PHE A 156 -5.55 -5.81 -6.83
C PHE A 156 -5.10 -5.19 -8.17
N MET A 157 -4.16 -4.23 -8.10
CA MET A 157 -3.63 -3.58 -9.30
C MET A 157 -3.00 -4.60 -10.26
N PHE A 158 -2.19 -5.52 -9.73
CA PHE A 158 -1.54 -6.55 -10.51
C PHE A 158 -2.56 -7.51 -11.16
N ALA A 159 -3.47 -8.08 -10.38
CA ALA A 159 -4.44 -9.07 -10.84
C ALA A 159 -5.40 -8.48 -11.89
N LEU A 160 -5.93 -7.27 -11.64
CA LEU A 160 -6.84 -6.63 -12.57
C LEU A 160 -6.12 -6.23 -13.88
N ALA A 161 -4.91 -5.68 -13.80
CA ALA A 161 -4.13 -5.34 -15.00
C ALA A 161 -3.83 -6.58 -15.85
N LEU A 162 -3.45 -7.69 -15.21
CA LEU A 162 -3.16 -8.95 -15.90
C LEU A 162 -4.42 -9.55 -16.54
N ALA A 163 -5.55 -9.55 -15.81
CA ALA A 163 -6.82 -10.02 -16.32
C ALA A 163 -7.28 -9.22 -17.53
N LEU A 164 -7.17 -7.89 -17.49
CA LEU A 164 -7.58 -7.02 -18.60
C LEU A 164 -6.68 -7.19 -19.82
N GLN A 165 -5.36 -7.31 -19.64
CA GLN A 165 -4.42 -7.43 -20.76
C GLN A 165 -4.35 -8.86 -21.30
N ALA A 166 -3.98 -9.82 -20.48
CA ALA A 166 -3.77 -11.20 -20.93
C ALA A 166 -5.09 -11.99 -21.05
N GLY A 167 -6.07 -11.70 -20.19
CA GLY A 167 -7.36 -12.41 -20.20
C GLY A 167 -8.36 -11.84 -21.19
N ALA A 168 -8.57 -10.53 -21.19
CA ALA A 168 -9.54 -9.88 -22.07
C ALA A 168 -8.92 -9.33 -23.37
N GLY A 169 -7.59 -9.44 -23.57
CA GLY A 169 -6.90 -9.00 -24.77
C GLY A 169 -6.84 -7.48 -24.95
N LEU A 170 -7.03 -6.70 -23.90
CA LEU A 170 -6.95 -5.24 -23.98
C LEU A 170 -5.50 -4.78 -24.19
N SER A 171 -5.32 -3.74 -25.00
CA SER A 171 -4.00 -3.10 -25.12
C SER A 171 -3.55 -2.49 -23.80
N PRO A 172 -2.23 -2.30 -23.57
CA PRO A 172 -1.72 -1.65 -22.37
C PRO A 172 -2.35 -0.28 -22.08
N VAL A 173 -2.65 0.51 -23.13
CA VAL A 173 -3.37 1.79 -22.99
C VAL A 173 -4.79 1.59 -22.48
N GLN A 174 -5.52 0.64 -23.07
CA GLN A 174 -6.90 0.37 -22.66
C GLN A 174 -6.97 -0.13 -21.21
N ALA A 175 -6.07 -1.04 -20.83
CA ALA A 175 -5.97 -1.53 -19.48
C ALA A 175 -5.58 -0.42 -18.49
N GLY A 176 -4.63 0.46 -18.85
CA GLY A 176 -4.27 1.63 -18.05
C GLY A 176 -5.43 2.61 -17.86
N ASN A 177 -6.20 2.86 -18.92
CA ASN A 177 -7.36 3.74 -18.89
C ASN A 177 -8.50 3.21 -18.00
N ALA A 178 -8.59 1.90 -17.76
CA ALA A 178 -9.56 1.32 -16.83
C ALA A 178 -9.34 1.79 -15.38
N PHE A 179 -8.13 2.26 -15.02
CA PHE A 179 -7.82 2.81 -13.71
C PHE A 179 -8.04 4.32 -13.58
N ILE A 180 -8.41 5.04 -14.66
CA ILE A 180 -8.65 6.49 -14.61
C ILE A 180 -9.75 6.83 -13.61
N ALA A 181 -10.86 6.11 -13.64
CA ALA A 181 -11.99 6.34 -12.75
C ALA A 181 -11.60 6.15 -11.27
N LEU A 182 -10.81 5.10 -10.97
CA LEU A 182 -10.28 4.84 -9.64
C LEU A 182 -9.41 6.00 -9.15
N GLY A 183 -8.45 6.42 -9.95
CA GLY A 183 -7.53 7.47 -9.57
C GLY A 183 -8.20 8.85 -9.48
N ALA A 184 -9.15 9.16 -10.37
CA ALA A 184 -9.91 10.41 -10.32
C ALA A 184 -10.75 10.49 -9.02
N SER A 185 -11.44 9.42 -8.65
CA SER A 185 -12.19 9.37 -7.40
C SER A 185 -11.30 9.40 -6.17
N TYR A 186 -10.13 8.73 -6.22
CA TYR A 186 -9.12 8.83 -5.17
C TYR A 186 -8.68 10.28 -4.97
N PHE A 187 -8.36 11.00 -6.06
CA PHE A 187 -7.96 12.40 -5.99
C PHE A 187 -9.04 13.28 -5.32
N VAL A 188 -10.28 13.17 -5.79
CA VAL A 188 -11.41 13.94 -5.22
C VAL A 188 -11.61 13.59 -3.74
N SER A 189 -11.60 12.30 -3.40
CA SER A 189 -11.74 11.81 -2.04
C SER A 189 -10.61 12.31 -1.13
N ALA A 190 -9.35 12.32 -1.63
CA ALA A 190 -8.20 12.83 -0.89
C ALA A 190 -8.35 14.30 -0.48
N LEU A 191 -8.94 15.14 -1.34
CA LEU A 191 -9.24 16.54 -1.01
C LEU A 191 -10.29 16.68 0.10
N LEU A 192 -11.19 15.71 0.22
CA LEU A 192 -12.26 15.70 1.23
C LEU A 192 -11.80 15.12 2.57
N THR A 193 -10.76 14.28 2.58
CA THR A 193 -10.33 13.53 3.77
C THR A 193 -10.06 14.41 4.98
N ALA A 194 -9.43 15.59 4.79
CA ALA A 194 -9.12 16.49 5.91
C ALA A 194 -10.38 17.03 6.58
N ARG A 195 -11.41 17.38 5.79
CA ARG A 195 -12.68 17.90 6.29
C ARG A 195 -13.48 16.82 6.99
N VAL A 196 -13.55 15.63 6.39
CA VAL A 196 -14.29 14.50 6.95
C VAL A 196 -13.62 13.99 8.22
N ALA A 197 -12.28 13.83 8.21
CA ALA A 197 -11.52 13.42 9.39
C ALA A 197 -11.66 14.38 10.58
N ALA A 198 -11.75 15.69 10.31
CA ALA A 198 -12.00 16.70 11.36
C ALA A 198 -13.35 16.53 12.05
N ARG A 199 -14.37 16.04 11.33
CA ARG A 199 -15.74 15.86 11.86
C ARG A 199 -15.92 14.53 12.58
N ILE A 200 -15.44 13.42 12.00
CA ILE A 200 -15.73 12.08 12.50
C ILE A 200 -14.52 11.38 13.15
N GLY A 201 -13.33 11.94 13.01
CA GLY A 201 -12.08 11.38 13.49
C GLY A 201 -11.45 10.34 12.54
N PRO A 202 -10.13 10.10 12.69
CA PRO A 202 -9.37 9.27 11.73
C PRO A 202 -9.78 7.79 11.73
N VAL A 203 -10.18 7.23 12.88
CA VAL A 203 -10.57 5.80 12.97
C VAL A 203 -11.93 5.56 12.32
N ARG A 204 -12.91 6.45 12.51
CA ARG A 204 -14.20 6.33 11.83
C ARG A 204 -14.07 6.56 10.33
N LEU A 205 -13.15 7.45 9.92
CA LEU A 205 -12.83 7.65 8.51
C LEU A 205 -12.26 6.38 7.88
N LEU A 206 -11.36 5.68 8.59
CA LEU A 206 -10.82 4.39 8.17
C LEU A 206 -11.94 3.35 7.99
N LEU A 207 -12.83 3.21 8.98
CA LEU A 207 -13.96 2.28 8.91
C LEU A 207 -14.86 2.56 7.71
N LEU A 208 -15.18 3.83 7.49
CA LEU A 208 -15.97 4.26 6.33
C LEU A 208 -15.26 3.93 5.01
N GLY A 209 -13.94 4.18 4.93
CA GLY A 209 -13.12 3.83 3.77
C GLY A 209 -13.12 2.34 3.47
N CYS A 210 -12.98 1.49 4.50
CA CYS A 210 -13.03 0.04 4.34
C CYS A 210 -14.39 -0.43 3.80
N VAL A 211 -15.49 0.07 4.34
CA VAL A 211 -16.84 -0.30 3.88
C VAL A 211 -17.06 0.13 2.43
N ILE A 212 -16.69 1.37 2.07
CA ILE A 212 -16.82 1.89 0.70
C ILE A 212 -15.99 1.03 -0.27
N GLN A 213 -14.73 0.73 0.06
CA GLN A 213 -13.88 -0.10 -0.80
C GLN A 213 -14.44 -1.50 -0.97
N MET A 214 -14.93 -2.14 0.10
CA MET A 214 -15.55 -3.46 0.03
C MET A 214 -16.80 -3.47 -0.86
N CYS A 215 -17.65 -2.44 -0.78
CA CYS A 215 -18.77 -2.27 -1.71
C CYS A 215 -18.30 -2.15 -3.16
N GLY A 216 -17.24 -1.40 -3.41
CA GLY A 216 -16.63 -1.27 -4.73
C GLY A 216 -16.05 -2.59 -5.26
N LEU A 217 -15.38 -3.38 -4.41
CA LEU A 217 -14.86 -4.71 -4.76
C LEU A 217 -15.99 -5.68 -5.15
N LEU A 218 -17.06 -5.71 -4.37
CA LEU A 218 -18.25 -6.51 -4.72
C LEU A 218 -18.86 -6.05 -6.04
N GLY A 219 -18.99 -4.74 -6.23
CA GLY A 219 -19.46 -4.18 -7.49
C GLY A 219 -18.59 -4.57 -8.68
N LEU A 220 -17.26 -4.56 -8.51
CA LEU A 220 -16.32 -4.98 -9.56
C LEU A 220 -16.44 -6.46 -9.87
N MET A 221 -16.52 -7.33 -8.85
CA MET A 221 -16.71 -8.77 -9.03
C MET A 221 -17.99 -9.07 -9.82
N LEU A 222 -19.10 -8.44 -9.46
CA LEU A 222 -20.38 -8.60 -10.17
C LEU A 222 -20.33 -8.04 -11.61
N THR A 223 -19.65 -6.91 -11.80
CA THR A 223 -19.49 -6.33 -13.13
C THR A 223 -18.67 -7.24 -14.03
N LEU A 224 -17.52 -7.73 -13.56
CA LEU A 224 -16.68 -8.63 -14.34
C LEU A 224 -17.44 -9.92 -14.74
N GLN A 225 -18.25 -10.50 -13.86
CA GLN A 225 -19.08 -11.68 -14.20
C GLN A 225 -20.07 -11.41 -15.34
N ARG A 226 -20.58 -10.18 -15.44
CA ARG A 226 -21.58 -9.80 -16.46
C ARG A 226 -20.98 -9.46 -17.82
N VAL A 227 -19.80 -8.80 -17.80
CA VAL A 227 -19.21 -8.22 -19.03
C VAL A 227 -18.08 -9.04 -19.62
N TRP A 228 -17.61 -10.08 -18.92
CA TRP A 228 -16.54 -10.93 -19.40
C TRP A 228 -16.97 -11.73 -20.66
N PRO A 229 -16.10 -11.94 -21.68
CA PRO A 229 -14.67 -11.57 -21.76
C PRO A 229 -14.38 -10.18 -22.35
N GLN A 230 -15.35 -9.33 -22.52
CA GLN A 230 -15.21 -8.01 -23.13
C GLN A 230 -15.50 -6.87 -22.15
N PRO A 231 -14.67 -6.69 -21.08
CA PRO A 231 -14.88 -5.63 -20.12
C PRO A 231 -14.59 -4.26 -20.75
N GLY A 232 -15.65 -3.48 -20.97
CA GLY A 232 -15.51 -2.08 -21.39
C GLY A 232 -15.01 -1.20 -20.24
N ILE A 233 -14.19 -0.19 -20.54
CA ILE A 233 -13.68 0.77 -19.55
C ILE A 233 -14.83 1.44 -18.79
N LEU A 234 -15.89 1.84 -19.49
CA LEU A 234 -17.08 2.46 -18.88
C LEU A 234 -17.87 1.51 -17.98
N ASN A 235 -17.86 0.21 -18.28
CA ASN A 235 -18.53 -0.77 -17.44
C ASN A 235 -17.82 -0.95 -16.09
N LEU A 236 -16.48 -0.85 -16.06
CA LEU A 236 -15.68 -0.97 -14.85
C LEU A 236 -15.67 0.34 -14.03
N ALA A 237 -15.93 1.48 -14.67
CA ALA A 237 -15.80 2.80 -14.05
C ALA A 237 -16.64 2.97 -12.76
N PRO A 238 -17.91 2.55 -12.67
CA PRO A 238 -18.68 2.73 -11.43
C PRO A 238 -18.05 2.03 -10.22
N ALA A 239 -17.63 0.78 -10.40
CA ALA A 239 -17.02 0.01 -9.32
C ALA A 239 -15.64 0.57 -8.92
N THR A 240 -14.81 0.91 -9.91
CA THR A 240 -13.48 1.47 -9.67
C THR A 240 -13.52 2.88 -9.06
N LEU A 241 -14.54 3.70 -9.38
CA LEU A 241 -14.81 4.98 -8.69
C LEU A 241 -15.05 4.75 -7.19
N VAL A 242 -15.90 3.79 -6.83
CA VAL A 242 -16.19 3.47 -5.43
C VAL A 242 -14.95 2.96 -4.71
N ILE A 243 -14.16 2.07 -5.34
CA ILE A 243 -12.90 1.56 -4.77
C ILE A 243 -11.94 2.72 -4.49
N GLY A 244 -11.66 3.57 -5.47
CA GLY A 244 -10.71 4.68 -5.32
C GLY A 244 -11.13 5.67 -4.25
N PHE A 245 -12.44 5.94 -4.14
CA PHE A 245 -12.97 6.81 -3.10
C PHE A 245 -12.70 6.27 -1.69
N GLY A 246 -12.93 4.98 -1.46
CA GLY A 246 -12.65 4.32 -0.18
C GLY A 246 -11.15 4.25 0.13
N GLN A 247 -10.32 3.96 -0.87
CA GLN A 247 -8.86 3.86 -0.71
C GLN A 247 -8.24 5.16 -0.17
N ALA A 248 -8.67 6.33 -0.66
CA ALA A 248 -8.14 7.61 -0.18
C ALA A 248 -8.41 7.83 1.32
N PHE A 249 -9.56 7.40 1.82
CA PHE A 249 -9.89 7.49 3.25
C PHE A 249 -9.00 6.58 4.10
N ILE A 250 -8.72 5.37 3.62
CA ILE A 250 -7.84 4.41 4.32
C ILE A 250 -6.41 4.96 4.35
N VAL A 251 -5.86 5.35 3.19
CA VAL A 251 -4.48 5.86 3.08
C VAL A 251 -4.28 7.11 3.93
N SER A 252 -5.22 8.06 3.91
CA SER A 252 -5.10 9.27 4.73
C SER A 252 -5.18 9.01 6.23
N SER A 253 -5.84 7.92 6.63
CA SER A 253 -5.97 7.51 8.03
C SER A 253 -4.73 6.79 8.55
N PHE A 254 -3.97 6.16 7.67
CA PHE A 254 -2.82 5.30 8.00
C PHE A 254 -1.78 5.99 8.88
N PHE A 255 -1.12 7.03 8.38
CA PHE A 255 -0.12 7.75 9.17
C PHE A 255 -0.72 8.49 10.37
N ARG A 256 -1.93 9.03 10.24
CA ARG A 256 -2.61 9.73 11.34
C ARG A 256 -2.88 8.83 12.52
N ILE A 257 -3.29 7.59 12.28
CA ILE A 257 -3.55 6.61 13.34
C ILE A 257 -2.24 6.04 13.85
N GLY A 258 -1.36 5.59 12.94
CA GLY A 258 -0.10 4.96 13.31
C GLY A 258 0.79 5.84 14.18
N LEU A 259 0.86 7.15 13.90
CA LEU A 259 1.69 8.10 14.64
C LEU A 259 0.97 8.77 15.81
N SER A 260 -0.30 8.45 16.08
CA SER A 260 -1.11 9.19 17.08
C SER A 260 -0.60 9.12 18.52
N GLU A 261 0.17 8.11 18.88
CA GLU A 261 0.74 7.90 20.21
C GLU A 261 2.27 8.05 20.24
N VAL A 262 2.88 8.33 19.06
CA VAL A 262 4.34 8.46 18.95
C VAL A 262 4.78 9.82 19.47
N PRO A 263 5.76 9.88 20.39
CA PRO A 263 6.33 11.15 20.85
C PRO A 263 6.93 11.96 19.69
N ALA A 264 6.81 13.29 19.73
CA ALA A 264 7.29 14.17 18.68
C ALA A 264 8.79 13.95 18.34
N ALA A 265 9.61 13.69 19.37
CA ALA A 265 11.03 13.39 19.20
C ALA A 265 11.32 12.11 18.40
N GLN A 266 10.37 11.17 18.34
CA GLN A 266 10.49 9.89 17.65
C GLN A 266 9.59 9.81 16.41
N ALA A 267 8.90 10.88 16.03
CA ALA A 267 7.97 10.91 14.91
C ALA A 267 8.65 10.52 13.58
N GLY A 268 9.92 10.91 13.38
CA GLY A 268 10.72 10.52 12.22
C GLY A 268 10.93 9.00 12.15
N ALA A 269 11.35 8.37 13.26
CA ALA A 269 11.55 6.92 13.33
C ALA A 269 10.23 6.16 13.15
N GLY A 270 9.13 6.62 13.79
CA GLY A 270 7.81 6.02 13.63
C GLY A 270 7.28 6.09 12.21
N SER A 271 7.45 7.24 11.53
CA SER A 271 7.02 7.38 10.14
C SER A 271 7.87 6.55 9.17
N ALA A 272 9.21 6.48 9.40
CA ALA A 272 10.09 5.62 8.61
C ALA A 272 9.71 4.15 8.74
N MET A 273 9.43 3.67 9.96
CA MET A 273 8.99 2.31 10.23
C MET A 273 7.68 1.97 9.50
N LEU A 274 6.67 2.84 9.60
CA LEU A 274 5.40 2.66 8.91
C LEU A 274 5.59 2.65 7.39
N ALA A 275 6.38 3.58 6.83
CA ALA A 275 6.65 3.66 5.41
C ALA A 275 7.43 2.44 4.89
N THR A 276 8.39 1.93 5.66
CA THR A 276 9.15 0.71 5.30
C THR A 276 8.22 -0.50 5.17
N VAL A 277 7.36 -0.72 6.18
CA VAL A 277 6.40 -1.84 6.13
C VAL A 277 5.35 -1.64 5.04
N GLN A 278 4.91 -0.40 4.79
CA GLN A 278 4.04 -0.07 3.66
C GLN A 278 4.66 -0.49 2.33
N GLN A 279 5.91 -0.11 2.06
CA GLN A 279 6.60 -0.46 0.80
C GLN A 279 6.87 -1.96 0.67
N ALA A 280 7.27 -2.62 1.77
CA ALA A 280 7.41 -4.07 1.79
C ALA A 280 6.07 -4.77 1.50
N SER A 281 4.97 -4.28 2.06
CA SER A 281 3.64 -4.82 1.84
C SER A 281 3.15 -4.66 0.39
N LEU A 282 3.48 -3.54 -0.27
CA LEU A 282 3.20 -3.36 -1.70
C LEU A 282 3.92 -4.42 -2.55
N GLY A 283 5.21 -4.66 -2.29
CA GLY A 283 5.97 -5.67 -3.01
C GLY A 283 5.49 -7.10 -2.74
N LEU A 284 5.31 -7.45 -1.47
CA LEU A 284 4.87 -8.79 -1.08
C LEU A 284 3.43 -9.07 -1.49
N GLY A 285 2.56 -8.05 -1.50
CA GLY A 285 1.15 -8.18 -1.85
C GLY A 285 0.96 -8.56 -3.32
N SER A 286 1.64 -7.88 -4.24
CA SER A 286 1.59 -8.24 -5.67
C SER A 286 2.14 -9.65 -5.91
N ALA A 287 3.21 -10.05 -5.21
CA ALA A 287 3.76 -11.39 -5.33
C ALA A 287 2.82 -12.47 -4.75
N LEU A 288 2.25 -12.24 -3.55
CA LEU A 288 1.36 -13.20 -2.89
C LEU A 288 0.04 -13.38 -3.66
N LEU A 289 -0.66 -12.27 -3.96
CA LEU A 289 -1.92 -12.33 -4.68
C LEU A 289 -1.71 -12.72 -6.15
N GLY A 290 -0.56 -12.35 -6.74
CA GLY A 290 -0.13 -12.84 -8.03
C GLY A 290 0.10 -14.35 -8.07
N ALA A 291 0.66 -14.93 -7.02
CA ALA A 291 0.81 -16.39 -6.88
C ALA A 291 -0.55 -17.08 -6.74
N VAL A 292 -1.50 -16.50 -6.01
CA VAL A 292 -2.90 -17.00 -5.94
C VAL A 292 -3.54 -16.99 -7.31
N PHE A 293 -3.40 -15.87 -8.04
CA PHE A 293 -3.91 -15.71 -9.39
C PHE A 293 -3.33 -16.75 -10.35
N ALA A 294 -1.99 -16.87 -10.38
CA ALA A 294 -1.28 -17.80 -11.25
C ALA A 294 -1.68 -19.26 -10.98
N HIS A 295 -1.74 -19.65 -9.70
CA HIS A 295 -2.14 -21.00 -9.30
C HIS A 295 -3.55 -21.36 -9.75
N ARG A 296 -4.50 -20.41 -9.68
CA ARG A 296 -5.87 -20.64 -10.18
C ARG A 296 -5.90 -20.71 -11.69
N LEU A 297 -5.16 -19.81 -12.37
CA LEU A 297 -5.07 -19.81 -13.83
C LEU A 297 -4.47 -21.11 -14.37
N GLU A 298 -3.40 -21.62 -13.75
CA GLU A 298 -2.78 -22.89 -14.13
C GLU A 298 -3.74 -24.10 -14.00
N ARG A 299 -4.59 -24.08 -12.97
CA ARG A 299 -5.53 -25.19 -12.73
C ARG A 299 -6.74 -25.20 -13.64
N HIS A 300 -7.29 -24.06 -13.96
CA HIS A 300 -8.59 -23.93 -14.63
C HIS A 300 -8.51 -23.28 -16.01
N GLY A 301 -7.42 -22.59 -16.35
CA GLY A 301 -7.24 -21.89 -17.63
C GLY A 301 -8.14 -20.67 -17.80
N ASP A 302 -8.89 -20.27 -16.77
CA ASP A 302 -9.88 -19.18 -16.82
C ASP A 302 -9.39 -17.94 -16.05
N TYR A 303 -9.18 -16.86 -16.81
CA TYR A 303 -8.76 -15.56 -16.25
C TYR A 303 -9.83 -14.92 -15.38
N LEU A 304 -11.12 -15.11 -15.69
CA LEU A 304 -12.20 -14.57 -14.86
C LEU A 304 -12.20 -15.26 -13.50
N GLU A 305 -12.14 -16.60 -13.47
CA GLU A 305 -12.10 -17.35 -12.22
C GLU A 305 -10.87 -16.99 -11.37
N ALA A 306 -9.69 -16.88 -11.98
CA ALA A 306 -8.47 -16.47 -11.31
C ALA A 306 -8.60 -15.05 -10.70
N THR A 307 -9.19 -14.12 -11.45
CA THR A 307 -9.46 -12.75 -10.98
C THR A 307 -10.45 -12.75 -9.83
N GLN A 308 -11.58 -13.45 -9.97
CA GLN A 308 -12.61 -13.54 -8.94
C GLN A 308 -12.06 -14.11 -7.63
N THR A 309 -11.24 -15.19 -7.72
CA THR A 309 -10.59 -15.77 -6.55
C THR A 309 -9.66 -14.78 -5.88
N THR A 310 -8.86 -14.03 -6.64
CA THR A 310 -7.93 -13.04 -6.09
C THR A 310 -8.69 -11.89 -5.41
N LEU A 311 -9.75 -11.37 -6.04
CA LEU A 311 -10.62 -10.34 -5.45
C LEU A 311 -11.36 -10.85 -4.20
N ALA A 312 -11.76 -12.14 -4.16
CA ALA A 312 -12.36 -12.73 -2.97
C ALA A 312 -11.36 -12.82 -1.80
N VAL A 313 -10.11 -13.20 -2.06
CA VAL A 313 -9.04 -13.15 -1.03
C VAL A 313 -8.83 -11.73 -0.52
N GLU A 314 -8.78 -10.76 -1.42
CA GLU A 314 -8.69 -9.34 -1.04
C GLU A 314 -9.87 -8.92 -0.16
N PHE A 315 -11.09 -9.29 -0.54
CA PHE A 315 -12.29 -9.00 0.23
C PHE A 315 -12.22 -9.59 1.65
N VAL A 316 -11.71 -10.81 1.80
CA VAL A 316 -11.50 -11.42 3.13
C VAL A 316 -10.46 -10.63 3.93
N LEU A 317 -9.33 -10.25 3.34
CA LEU A 317 -8.30 -9.46 4.01
C LEU A 317 -8.83 -8.07 4.43
N MET A 318 -9.65 -7.44 3.58
CA MET A 318 -10.33 -6.18 3.92
C MET A 318 -11.36 -6.35 5.04
N THR A 319 -12.04 -7.49 5.09
CA THR A 319 -12.95 -7.83 6.21
C THR A 319 -12.18 -7.97 7.53
N LEU A 320 -11.00 -8.62 7.49
CA LEU A 320 -10.11 -8.71 8.66
C LEU A 320 -9.62 -7.34 9.09
N LEU A 321 -9.27 -6.46 8.15
CA LEU A 321 -8.89 -5.08 8.46
C LEU A 321 -10.04 -4.29 9.08
N LEU A 322 -11.25 -4.42 8.54
CA LEU A 322 -12.44 -3.78 9.09
C LEU A 322 -12.70 -4.26 10.53
N GLY A 323 -12.65 -5.57 10.78
CA GLY A 323 -12.80 -6.16 12.12
C GLY A 323 -11.74 -5.67 13.11
N ALA A 324 -10.47 -5.66 12.69
CA ALA A 324 -9.36 -5.12 13.49
C ALA A 324 -9.55 -3.62 13.81
N SER A 325 -10.04 -2.86 12.83
CA SER A 325 -10.33 -1.42 12.98
C SER A 325 -11.48 -1.16 13.97
N CYS A 326 -12.53 -1.97 13.92
CA CYS A 326 -13.62 -1.95 14.89
C CYS A 326 -13.12 -2.26 16.30
N LEU A 327 -12.30 -3.30 16.46
CA LEU A 327 -11.73 -3.67 17.77
C LEU A 327 -10.83 -2.56 18.31
N PHE A 328 -10.01 -1.95 17.46
CA PHE A 328 -9.16 -0.83 17.84
C PHE A 328 -9.98 0.38 18.27
N TYR A 329 -11.06 0.70 17.54
CA TYR A 329 -11.99 1.77 17.88
C TYR A 329 -12.65 1.54 19.26
N LEU A 330 -13.19 0.34 19.48
CA LEU A 330 -13.87 0.00 20.73
C LEU A 330 -12.93 0.06 21.95
N ARG A 331 -11.69 -0.38 21.79
CA ARG A 331 -10.68 -0.26 22.85
C ARG A 331 -10.38 1.20 23.20
N ARG A 332 -10.22 2.07 22.19
CA ARG A 332 -9.98 3.51 22.41
C ARG A 332 -11.15 4.22 23.11
N VAL A 333 -12.37 3.89 22.74
CA VAL A 333 -13.56 4.49 23.38
C VAL A 333 -13.64 4.08 24.86
N ARG A 334 -13.27 2.83 25.20
CA ARG A 334 -13.28 2.34 26.60
C ARG A 334 -12.17 2.94 27.47
N THR A 335 -11.08 3.40 26.89
CA THR A 335 -9.92 3.94 27.64
C THR A 335 -10.00 5.45 27.86
N VAL A 336 -10.95 6.16 27.25
CA VAL A 336 -11.21 7.56 27.54
C VAL A 336 -12.17 7.60 28.75
N PRO A 337 -11.73 7.98 29.98
CA PRO A 337 -12.63 8.14 31.10
C PRO A 337 -13.63 9.25 30.75
N LEU A 338 -14.92 8.99 30.97
CA LEU A 338 -15.95 10.03 30.98
C LEU A 338 -15.42 11.13 31.91
N ARG A 339 -15.01 12.26 31.37
CA ARG A 339 -14.86 13.47 32.16
C ARG A 339 -16.25 13.75 32.72
N CYS A 340 -16.46 13.38 33.98
CA CYS A 340 -17.52 13.96 34.76
C CYS A 340 -17.20 15.45 34.86
N ASP A 341 -17.89 16.26 34.08
CA ASP A 341 -18.01 17.68 34.36
C ASP A 341 -18.66 17.78 35.76
N SER A 342 -17.82 17.98 36.77
CA SER A 342 -18.32 18.47 38.06
C SER A 342 -18.84 19.89 37.81
N PRO A 343 -20.13 20.17 38.03
CA PRO A 343 -20.61 21.53 38.00
C PRO A 343 -19.90 22.25 39.17
N GLY A 344 -19.13 23.27 38.78
CA GLY A 344 -18.46 24.15 39.72
C GLY A 344 -19.42 24.81 40.67
N ASN A 345 -19.04 24.81 41.95
CA ASN A 345 -19.43 25.82 42.90
C ASN A 345 -18.65 27.10 42.68
#